data_95c6346dc45db3f0656d7ee7c2f74c23
#
_entry.id   95c6346dc45db3f0656d7ee7c2f74c23
#
_cell.length_a   1.000
_cell.length_b   1.000
_cell.length_c   1.000
_cell.angle_alpha   90.00
_cell.angle_beta   90.00
_cell.angle_gamma   90.00
#
_symmetry.space_group_name_H-M   'P 1'
#
loop_
_entity.id
_entity.type
_entity.pdbx_description
1 polymer ?
#
loop_
_entity_poly.entity_id
_entity_poly.type
_entity_poly.pdbx_seq_one_letter_code
_entity_poly.pdbx_strand_id
1 'polypeptide(L)'
;MEVCEPVKSENRLKHRPLTPFRLLRGLICLVVFLSTAFMCLVYFVPVAVVGLRLFSVRCSRKTVSFIFGLWLSLWPSLFEKINKTKVVFSGDCVPMKERVLLIANHRTEVDWMYLWDLALRKGSLGCIKYILKSSLMKLPIFGWGFHILEFIAVERKWEIDEQILQQKLSTLKDPQDPLWLALFPEGTDYT
;
A
#
# COMPACT_ATOMS: atom_id res chain seq x y z
N MET A 1 24.10 -9.81 -1.78
CA MET A 1 24.18 -8.80 -0.71
C MET A 1 24.18 -7.45 -1.41
N GLU A 2 22.99 -6.88 -1.65
CA GLU A 2 22.89 -5.55 -2.27
C GLU A 2 23.25 -4.50 -1.23
N VAL A 3 24.35 -3.83 -1.46
CA VAL A 3 24.80 -2.70 -0.64
C VAL A 3 23.92 -1.51 -0.98
N CYS A 4 23.07 -1.08 -0.05
CA CYS A 4 22.37 0.19 -0.19
C CYS A 4 23.42 1.31 -0.04
N GLU A 5 23.69 2.04 -1.12
CA GLU A 5 24.64 3.15 -1.08
C GLU A 5 24.17 4.25 -0.12
N PRO A 6 25.07 4.78 0.73
CA PRO A 6 24.74 5.89 1.60
C PRO A 6 24.49 7.14 0.74
N VAL A 7 23.27 7.68 0.83
CA VAL A 7 22.92 8.94 0.17
C VAL A 7 23.64 10.08 0.89
N LYS A 8 24.56 10.77 0.20
CA LYS A 8 25.12 12.03 0.66
C LYS A 8 23.98 13.03 0.84
N SER A 9 23.75 13.45 2.08
CA SER A 9 22.71 14.41 2.48
C SER A 9 23.09 15.82 2.09
N GLU A 10 22.98 16.14 0.80
CA GLU A 10 23.14 17.52 0.35
C GLU A 10 22.23 17.79 -0.85
N ASN A 11 20.94 17.96 -0.54
CA ASN A 11 20.09 18.81 -1.37
C ASN A 11 18.87 19.22 -0.56
N ARG A 12 18.94 20.41 0.04
CA ARG A 12 17.74 21.09 0.55
C ARG A 12 16.68 21.03 -0.54
N LEU A 13 15.55 20.42 -0.22
CA LEU A 13 14.38 20.36 -1.08
C LEU A 13 13.99 21.80 -1.48
N LYS A 14 14.49 22.28 -2.60
CA LYS A 14 13.99 23.52 -3.18
C LYS A 14 12.56 23.25 -3.62
N HIS A 15 11.61 23.88 -2.98
CA HIS A 15 10.22 23.92 -3.43
C HIS A 15 10.21 24.45 -4.86
N ARG A 16 10.06 23.55 -5.82
CA ARG A 16 9.96 23.93 -7.21
C ARG A 16 8.55 24.45 -7.47
N PRO A 17 8.38 25.63 -8.07
CA PRO A 17 7.06 26.22 -8.29
C PRO A 17 6.15 25.29 -9.12
N LEU A 18 4.87 25.30 -8.81
CA LEU A 18 3.83 24.60 -9.59
C LEU A 18 3.70 25.28 -10.95
N THR A 19 4.25 24.65 -11.97
CA THR A 19 4.03 25.09 -13.36
C THR A 19 2.77 24.42 -13.91
N PRO A 20 2.03 25.06 -14.86
CA PRO A 20 0.85 24.47 -15.48
C PRO A 20 1.10 23.06 -16.05
N PHE A 21 2.29 22.85 -16.59
CA PHE A 21 2.70 21.57 -17.14
C PHE A 21 2.87 20.48 -16.07
N ARG A 22 3.30 20.84 -14.85
CA ARG A 22 3.38 19.90 -13.72
C ARG A 22 1.99 19.56 -13.18
N LEU A 23 1.12 20.56 -13.12
CA LEU A 23 -0.27 20.34 -12.72
C LEU A 23 -0.96 19.38 -13.70
N LEU A 24 -0.79 19.58 -15.00
CA LEU A 24 -1.35 18.70 -16.03
C LEU A 24 -0.82 17.26 -15.89
N ARG A 25 0.49 17.08 -15.66
CA ARG A 25 1.05 15.75 -15.43
C ARG A 25 0.49 15.08 -14.19
N GLY A 26 0.39 15.83 -13.08
CA GLY A 26 -0.22 15.34 -11.85
C GLY A 26 -1.66 14.91 -12.07
N LEU A 27 -2.45 15.71 -12.80
CA LEU A 27 -3.82 15.38 -13.15
C LEU A 27 -3.93 14.11 -14.01
N ILE A 28 -3.06 13.96 -15.01
CA ILE A 28 -3.00 12.74 -15.83
C ILE A 28 -2.69 11.52 -14.95
N CYS A 29 -1.69 11.62 -14.07
CA CYS A 29 -1.37 10.53 -13.15
C CYS A 29 -2.56 10.17 -12.25
N LEU A 30 -3.26 11.16 -11.72
CA LEU A 30 -4.43 10.95 -10.87
C LEU A 30 -5.56 10.26 -11.63
N VAL A 31 -5.87 10.72 -12.84
CA VAL A 31 -6.92 10.12 -13.69
C VAL A 31 -6.58 8.68 -14.04
N VAL A 32 -5.33 8.40 -14.45
CA VAL A 32 -4.88 7.04 -14.75
C VAL A 32 -4.97 6.16 -13.49
N PHE A 33 -4.54 6.67 -12.34
CA PHE A 33 -4.59 5.94 -11.08
C PHE A 33 -6.03 5.60 -10.68
N LEU A 34 -6.93 6.58 -10.67
CA LEU A 34 -8.33 6.37 -10.29
C LEU A 34 -9.09 5.48 -11.27
N SER A 35 -8.89 5.64 -12.57
CA SER A 35 -9.54 4.81 -13.59
C SER A 35 -9.08 3.36 -13.53
N THR A 36 -7.78 3.12 -13.35
CA THR A 36 -7.25 1.76 -13.18
C THR A 36 -7.65 1.13 -11.85
N ALA A 37 -7.74 1.92 -10.76
CA ALA A 37 -8.29 1.46 -9.49
C ALA A 37 -9.74 1.01 -9.64
N PHE A 38 -10.57 1.82 -10.29
CA PHE A 38 -11.96 1.50 -10.57
C PHE A 38 -12.09 0.20 -11.37
N MET A 39 -11.34 0.08 -12.46
CA MET A 39 -11.32 -1.15 -13.26
C MET A 39 -10.88 -2.37 -12.48
N CYS A 40 -9.81 -2.24 -11.68
CA CYS A 40 -9.31 -3.32 -10.84
C CYS A 40 -10.37 -3.77 -9.82
N LEU A 41 -10.94 -2.83 -9.06
CA LEU A 41 -11.84 -3.12 -7.95
C LEU A 41 -13.25 -3.54 -8.42
N VAL A 42 -13.74 -2.99 -9.53
CA VAL A 42 -15.12 -3.25 -9.99
C VAL A 42 -15.20 -4.48 -10.90
N TYR A 43 -14.19 -4.74 -11.71
CA TYR A 43 -14.24 -5.84 -12.69
C TYR A 43 -13.37 -7.03 -12.31
N PHE A 44 -12.07 -6.82 -12.07
CA PHE A 44 -11.14 -7.94 -11.90
C PHE A 44 -11.25 -8.61 -10.52
N VAL A 45 -11.35 -7.82 -9.47
CA VAL A 45 -11.40 -8.36 -8.11
C VAL A 45 -12.68 -9.14 -7.83
N PRO A 46 -13.90 -8.71 -8.21
CA PRO A 46 -15.11 -9.50 -8.03
C PRO A 46 -15.06 -10.85 -8.74
N VAL A 47 -14.57 -10.88 -9.97
CA VAL A 47 -14.42 -12.13 -10.71
C VAL A 47 -13.46 -13.07 -10.00
N ALA A 48 -12.33 -12.57 -9.49
CA ALA A 48 -11.38 -13.35 -8.72
C ALA A 48 -11.96 -13.84 -7.38
N VAL A 49 -12.72 -12.97 -6.69
CA VAL A 49 -13.34 -13.32 -5.40
C VAL A 49 -14.48 -14.32 -5.59
N VAL A 50 -15.42 -14.05 -6.46
CA VAL A 50 -16.59 -14.93 -6.66
C VAL A 50 -16.21 -16.21 -7.37
N GLY A 51 -15.51 -16.10 -8.51
CA GLY A 51 -15.16 -17.26 -9.33
C GLY A 51 -14.21 -18.24 -8.65
N LEU A 52 -13.13 -17.74 -8.07
CA LEU A 52 -12.09 -18.60 -7.49
C LEU A 52 -12.41 -19.05 -6.06
N ARG A 53 -13.19 -18.30 -5.31
CA ARG A 53 -13.55 -18.68 -3.94
C ARG A 53 -14.41 -19.94 -3.88
N LEU A 54 -15.19 -20.20 -4.93
CA LEU A 54 -15.97 -21.43 -5.07
C LEU A 54 -15.06 -22.67 -5.16
N PHE A 55 -13.85 -22.53 -5.69
CA PHE A 55 -12.90 -23.62 -5.82
C PHE A 55 -11.90 -23.67 -4.65
N SER A 56 -11.33 -22.52 -4.28
CA SER A 56 -10.34 -22.45 -3.20
C SER A 56 -10.21 -21.02 -2.67
N VAL A 57 -10.42 -20.88 -1.36
CA VAL A 57 -10.22 -19.60 -0.65
C VAL A 57 -8.76 -19.13 -0.74
N ARG A 58 -7.80 -20.06 -0.62
CA ARG A 58 -6.37 -19.75 -0.71
C ARG A 58 -5.99 -19.25 -2.12
N CYS A 59 -6.52 -19.89 -3.15
CA CYS A 59 -6.29 -19.46 -4.54
C CYS A 59 -6.89 -18.07 -4.79
N SER A 60 -8.11 -17.83 -4.34
CA SER A 60 -8.77 -16.53 -4.45
C SER A 60 -7.95 -15.42 -3.77
N ARG A 61 -7.49 -15.62 -2.53
CA ARG A 61 -6.65 -14.65 -1.81
C ARG A 61 -5.36 -14.33 -2.56
N LYS A 62 -4.64 -15.35 -3.04
CA LYS A 62 -3.39 -15.17 -3.81
C LYS A 62 -3.63 -14.40 -5.10
N THR A 63 -4.69 -14.71 -5.83
CA THR A 63 -5.04 -14.02 -7.08
C THR A 63 -5.43 -12.57 -6.83
N VAL A 64 -6.24 -12.30 -5.80
CA VAL A 64 -6.60 -10.92 -5.43
C VAL A 64 -5.35 -10.11 -5.03
N SER A 65 -4.48 -10.69 -4.21
CA SER A 65 -3.21 -10.05 -3.82
C SER A 65 -2.31 -9.80 -5.02
N PHE A 66 -2.27 -10.71 -5.98
CA PHE A 66 -1.51 -10.54 -7.22
C PHE A 66 -2.09 -9.42 -8.11
N ILE A 67 -3.39 -9.43 -8.36
CA ILE A 67 -4.07 -8.38 -9.16
C ILE A 67 -3.87 -7.02 -8.51
N PHE A 68 -4.05 -6.93 -7.21
CA PHE A 68 -3.84 -5.70 -6.46
C PHE A 68 -2.38 -5.26 -6.49
N GLY A 69 -1.46 -6.20 -6.38
CA GLY A 69 -0.04 -5.97 -6.51
C GLY A 69 0.34 -5.41 -7.88
N LEU A 70 -0.20 -5.96 -8.96
CA LEU A 70 0.00 -5.43 -10.30
C LEU A 70 -0.50 -3.99 -10.43
N TRP A 71 -1.68 -3.70 -9.90
CA TRP A 71 -2.21 -2.34 -9.90
C TRP A 71 -1.30 -1.39 -9.09
N LEU A 72 -0.83 -1.81 -7.92
CA LEU A 72 0.10 -1.02 -7.11
C LEU A 72 1.43 -0.76 -7.81
N SER A 73 1.90 -1.67 -8.67
CA SER A 73 3.14 -1.50 -9.43
C SER A 73 3.09 -0.39 -10.47
N LEU A 74 1.88 0.04 -10.86
CA LEU A 74 1.72 1.21 -11.73
C LEU A 74 2.15 2.50 -11.04
N TRP A 75 2.02 2.58 -9.71
CA TRP A 75 2.28 3.78 -8.95
C TRP A 75 3.72 4.29 -9.07
N PRO A 76 4.76 3.51 -8.76
CA PRO A 76 6.14 3.92 -8.96
C PRO A 76 6.41 4.30 -10.42
N SER A 77 5.84 3.56 -11.37
CA SER A 77 5.99 3.85 -12.79
C SER A 77 5.39 5.21 -13.19
N LEU A 78 4.21 5.56 -12.66
CA LEU A 78 3.58 6.86 -12.88
C LEU A 78 4.41 7.99 -12.26
N PHE A 79 4.90 7.81 -11.03
CA PHE A 79 5.70 8.81 -10.34
C PHE A 79 7.06 9.02 -10.99
N GLU A 80 7.77 7.96 -11.30
CA GLU A 80 9.12 8.06 -11.84
C GLU A 80 9.12 8.46 -13.31
N LYS A 81 8.26 7.88 -14.15
CA LYS A 81 8.28 8.12 -15.60
C LYS A 81 7.53 9.39 -16.00
N ILE A 82 6.36 9.65 -15.41
CA ILE A 82 5.52 10.79 -15.79
C ILE A 82 5.89 12.02 -14.95
N ASN A 83 5.88 11.91 -13.63
CA ASN A 83 6.23 13.04 -12.77
C ASN A 83 7.73 13.31 -12.66
N LYS A 84 8.57 12.40 -13.15
CA LYS A 84 10.04 12.47 -13.05
C LYS A 84 10.51 12.63 -11.59
N THR A 85 9.82 11.97 -10.67
CA THR A 85 10.17 11.93 -9.26
C THR A 85 11.08 10.73 -9.05
N LYS A 86 12.26 10.95 -8.48
CA LYS A 86 13.17 9.86 -8.10
C LYS A 86 12.95 9.50 -6.65
N VAL A 87 12.55 8.25 -6.39
CA VAL A 87 12.44 7.71 -5.03
C VAL A 87 13.74 6.97 -4.70
N VAL A 88 14.38 7.38 -3.61
CA VAL A 88 15.62 6.79 -3.12
C VAL A 88 15.40 6.29 -1.71
N PHE A 89 15.63 4.99 -1.50
CA PHE A 89 15.64 4.39 -0.17
C PHE A 89 17.08 4.32 0.33
N SER A 90 17.30 4.72 1.58
CA SER A 90 18.60 4.66 2.24
C SER A 90 18.46 4.01 3.61
N GLY A 91 19.52 3.38 4.09
CA GLY A 91 19.56 2.67 5.36
C GLY A 91 19.79 1.16 5.16
N ASP A 92 19.47 0.38 6.20
CA ASP A 92 19.65 -1.06 6.15
C ASP A 92 18.65 -1.73 5.21
N CYS A 93 19.11 -2.81 4.55
CA CYS A 93 18.27 -3.50 3.59
C CYS A 93 17.23 -4.37 4.29
N VAL A 94 15.97 -4.16 3.92
CA VAL A 94 14.88 -5.06 4.33
C VAL A 94 15.04 -6.39 3.59
N PRO A 95 14.99 -7.54 4.29
CA PRO A 95 15.11 -8.85 3.66
C PRO A 95 14.00 -9.10 2.63
N MET A 96 14.33 -9.84 1.56
CA MET A 96 13.36 -10.20 0.53
C MET A 96 12.50 -11.36 0.99
N LYS A 97 11.20 -11.32 0.68
CA LYS A 97 10.23 -12.41 0.91
C LYS A 97 10.02 -12.80 2.38
N GLU A 98 10.45 -11.98 3.32
CA GLU A 98 10.18 -12.21 4.73
C GLU A 98 8.85 -11.60 5.17
N ARG A 99 8.37 -12.06 6.32
CA ARG A 99 7.23 -11.44 7.00
C ARG A 99 7.76 -10.23 7.77
N VAL A 100 7.19 -9.06 7.50
CA VAL A 100 7.71 -7.80 8.02
C VAL A 100 6.61 -7.03 8.74
N LEU A 101 6.94 -6.50 9.93
CA LEU A 101 6.18 -5.44 10.58
C LEU A 101 6.85 -4.10 10.27
N LEU A 102 6.19 -3.29 9.45
CA LEU A 102 6.64 -1.94 9.11
C LEU A 102 6.04 -0.93 10.08
N ILE A 103 6.90 -0.27 10.82
CA ILE A 103 6.52 0.83 11.69
C ILE A 103 7.12 2.10 11.10
N ALA A 104 6.29 3.05 10.71
CA ALA A 104 6.71 4.28 10.08
C ALA A 104 6.02 5.49 10.71
N ASN A 105 6.70 6.63 10.71
CA ASN A 105 6.08 7.90 11.04
C ASN A 105 5.16 8.36 9.89
N HIS A 106 4.09 9.08 10.22
CA HIS A 106 3.11 9.58 9.26
C HIS A 106 3.26 11.09 9.09
N ARG A 107 3.97 11.50 8.04
CA ARG A 107 4.26 12.92 7.77
C ARG A 107 3.36 13.51 6.68
N THR A 108 2.90 12.68 5.76
CA THR A 108 2.10 13.11 4.61
C THR A 108 1.04 12.07 4.27
N GLU A 109 -0.05 12.51 3.67
CA GLU A 109 -1.14 11.63 3.22
C GLU A 109 -0.70 10.55 2.21
N VAL A 110 0.47 10.69 1.63
CA VAL A 110 0.99 9.77 0.59
C VAL A 110 2.07 8.81 1.08
N ASP A 111 2.39 8.79 2.37
CA ASP A 111 3.46 7.94 2.93
C ASP A 111 3.22 6.44 2.66
N TRP A 112 1.95 6.01 2.70
CA TRP A 112 1.57 4.64 2.38
C TRP A 112 2.02 4.20 0.97
N MET A 113 2.13 5.13 0.03
CA MET A 113 2.58 4.85 -1.34
C MET A 113 4.08 4.51 -1.40
N TYR A 114 4.89 5.16 -0.58
CA TYR A 114 6.31 4.85 -0.49
C TYR A 114 6.57 3.49 0.15
N LEU A 115 5.74 3.10 1.12
CA LEU A 115 5.80 1.74 1.68
C LEU A 115 5.41 0.68 0.64
N TRP A 116 4.47 0.99 -0.26
CA TRP A 116 4.15 0.12 -1.39
C TRP A 116 5.31 -0.01 -2.37
N ASP A 117 5.98 1.11 -2.72
CA ASP A 117 7.16 1.08 -3.57
C ASP A 117 8.29 0.26 -2.94
N LEU A 118 8.50 0.39 -1.64
CA LEU A 118 9.47 -0.43 -0.91
C LEU A 118 9.11 -1.93 -1.00
N ALA A 119 7.86 -2.29 -0.73
CA ALA A 119 7.40 -3.67 -0.82
C ALA A 119 7.54 -4.24 -2.25
N LEU A 120 7.24 -3.43 -3.27
CA LEU A 120 7.43 -3.79 -4.66
C LEU A 120 8.90 -4.12 -4.96
N ARG A 121 9.82 -3.25 -4.58
CA ARG A 121 11.27 -3.43 -4.80
C ARG A 121 11.84 -4.64 -4.06
N LYS A 122 11.20 -5.04 -2.97
CA LYS A 122 11.58 -6.23 -2.17
C LYS A 122 10.81 -7.50 -2.55
N GLY A 123 10.09 -7.49 -3.67
CA GLY A 123 9.39 -8.67 -4.19
C GLY A 123 8.16 -9.10 -3.38
N SER A 124 7.69 -8.25 -2.46
CA SER A 124 6.53 -8.49 -1.58
C SER A 124 5.27 -7.79 -2.10
N LEU A 125 5.13 -7.75 -3.42
CA LEU A 125 4.02 -7.13 -4.12
C LEU A 125 2.68 -7.76 -3.70
N GLY A 126 1.70 -6.91 -3.34
CA GLY A 126 0.37 -7.37 -2.96
C GLY A 126 0.27 -7.99 -1.55
N CYS A 127 1.39 -8.17 -0.86
CA CYS A 127 1.41 -8.75 0.49
C CYS A 127 1.29 -7.71 1.61
N ILE A 128 1.29 -6.43 1.27
CA ILE A 128 1.21 -5.36 2.25
C ILE A 128 -0.22 -5.16 2.73
N LYS A 129 -0.40 -5.07 4.04
CA LYS A 129 -1.66 -4.75 4.71
C LYS A 129 -1.45 -3.55 5.62
N TYR A 130 -2.46 -2.71 5.74
CA TYR A 130 -2.41 -1.51 6.57
C TYR A 130 -3.37 -1.62 7.75
N ILE A 131 -2.96 -1.05 8.88
CA ILE A 131 -3.87 -0.70 9.96
C ILE A 131 -4.32 0.73 9.69
N LEU A 132 -5.61 0.94 9.49
CA LEU A 132 -6.16 2.22 9.07
C LEU A 132 -7.44 2.58 9.84
N LYS A 133 -7.80 3.87 9.81
CA LYS A 133 -9.01 4.37 10.45
C LYS A 133 -10.25 3.76 9.82
N SER A 134 -11.21 3.31 10.63
CA SER A 134 -12.47 2.68 10.21
C SER A 134 -13.29 3.54 9.23
N SER A 135 -13.21 4.86 9.33
CA SER A 135 -13.89 5.77 8.40
C SER A 135 -13.45 5.58 6.95
N LEU A 136 -12.22 5.12 6.70
CA LEU A 136 -11.73 4.85 5.35
C LEU A 136 -12.40 3.62 4.71
N MET A 137 -12.87 2.67 5.55
CA MET A 137 -13.65 1.52 5.07
C MET A 137 -15.02 1.91 4.48
N LYS A 138 -15.50 3.13 4.76
CA LYS A 138 -16.76 3.66 4.25
C LYS A 138 -16.61 4.41 2.92
N LEU A 139 -15.39 4.57 2.43
CA LEU A 139 -15.15 5.22 1.14
C LEU A 139 -15.77 4.40 0.00
N PRO A 140 -16.50 5.04 -0.92
CA PRO A 140 -17.07 4.36 -2.08
C PRO A 140 -15.95 3.65 -2.86
N ILE A 141 -16.19 2.42 -3.30
CA ILE A 141 -15.26 1.59 -4.08
C ILE A 141 -14.02 1.18 -3.28
N PHE A 142 -13.27 2.12 -2.71
CA PHE A 142 -12.02 1.83 -1.98
C PHE A 142 -12.26 1.07 -0.68
N GLY A 143 -13.30 1.42 0.08
CA GLY A 143 -13.65 0.72 1.32
C GLY A 143 -13.88 -0.77 1.09
N TRP A 144 -14.58 -1.11 0.02
CA TRP A 144 -14.77 -2.49 -0.39
C TRP A 144 -13.43 -3.18 -0.75
N GLY A 145 -12.55 -2.49 -1.47
CA GLY A 145 -11.19 -2.96 -1.75
C GLY A 145 -10.39 -3.26 -0.48
N PHE A 146 -10.44 -2.36 0.52
CA PHE A 146 -9.76 -2.56 1.80
C PHE A 146 -10.28 -3.78 2.57
N HIS A 147 -11.59 -4.04 2.52
CA HIS A 147 -12.18 -5.25 3.09
C HIS A 147 -11.67 -6.53 2.42
N ILE A 148 -11.62 -6.56 1.10
CA ILE A 148 -11.15 -7.72 0.33
C ILE A 148 -9.66 -7.98 0.55
N LEU A 149 -8.88 -6.92 0.68
CA LEU A 149 -7.45 -6.99 0.98
C LEU A 149 -7.17 -7.28 2.46
N GLU A 150 -8.22 -7.44 3.25
CA GLU A 150 -8.13 -7.76 4.68
C GLU A 150 -7.31 -6.73 5.46
N PHE A 151 -7.44 -5.43 5.10
CA PHE A 151 -6.86 -4.36 5.89
C PHE A 151 -7.54 -4.28 7.25
N ILE A 152 -6.82 -3.87 8.27
CA ILE A 152 -7.30 -3.83 9.64
C ILE A 152 -7.83 -2.43 9.94
N ALA A 153 -9.13 -2.33 10.19
CA ALA A 153 -9.78 -1.08 10.57
C ALA A 153 -9.77 -0.90 12.07
N VAL A 154 -9.43 0.30 12.54
CA VAL A 154 -9.44 0.68 13.95
C VAL A 154 -10.27 1.94 14.18
N GLU A 155 -10.99 1.98 15.31
CA GLU A 155 -11.79 3.13 15.73
C GLU A 155 -10.97 4.15 16.55
N ARG A 156 -9.71 3.81 16.87
CA ARG A 156 -8.82 4.55 17.77
C ARG A 156 -9.36 4.64 19.20
N LYS A 157 -10.05 3.59 19.64
CA LYS A 157 -10.54 3.36 20.99
C LYS A 157 -10.08 1.99 21.43
N TRP A 158 -9.15 1.92 22.38
CA TRP A 158 -8.50 0.68 22.78
C TRP A 158 -9.51 -0.41 23.19
N GLU A 159 -10.55 -0.03 23.91
CA GLU A 159 -11.58 -0.95 24.42
C GLU A 159 -12.32 -1.71 23.30
N ILE A 160 -12.38 -1.10 22.10
CA ILE A 160 -13.02 -1.69 20.93
C ILE A 160 -11.96 -2.37 20.05
N ASP A 161 -10.85 -1.69 19.86
CA ASP A 161 -9.84 -2.08 18.88
C ASP A 161 -9.04 -3.31 19.33
N GLU A 162 -8.87 -3.54 20.63
CA GLU A 162 -8.14 -4.70 21.16
C GLU A 162 -8.68 -6.02 20.64
N GLN A 163 -10.00 -6.23 20.76
CA GLN A 163 -10.64 -7.46 20.31
C GLN A 163 -10.55 -7.62 18.79
N ILE A 164 -10.76 -6.53 18.04
CA ILE A 164 -10.67 -6.52 16.58
C ILE A 164 -9.26 -6.88 16.13
N LEU A 165 -8.26 -6.25 16.76
CA LEU A 165 -6.85 -6.50 16.45
C LEU A 165 -6.47 -7.94 16.76
N GLN A 166 -6.82 -8.46 17.94
CA GLN A 166 -6.55 -9.85 18.32
C GLN A 166 -7.15 -10.83 17.32
N GLN A 167 -8.42 -10.64 16.95
CA GLN A 167 -9.10 -11.49 15.98
C GLN A 167 -8.44 -11.40 14.60
N LYS A 168 -8.19 -10.20 14.08
CA LYS A 168 -7.60 -10.01 12.76
C LYS A 168 -6.16 -10.51 12.69
N LEU A 169 -5.35 -10.20 13.69
CA LEU A 169 -3.95 -10.66 13.74
C LEU A 169 -3.88 -12.19 13.87
N SER A 170 -4.85 -12.82 14.54
CA SER A 170 -4.90 -14.30 14.63
C SER A 170 -5.10 -14.97 13.26
N THR A 171 -5.81 -14.32 12.32
CA THR A 171 -6.00 -14.83 10.96
C THR A 171 -4.75 -14.68 10.08
N LEU A 172 -3.80 -13.87 10.51
CA LEU A 172 -2.55 -13.59 9.79
C LEU A 172 -1.35 -14.37 10.33
N LYS A 173 -1.58 -15.37 11.19
CA LYS A 173 -0.50 -16.11 11.86
C LYS A 173 0.20 -17.16 10.99
N ASP A 174 -0.40 -17.58 9.86
CA ASP A 174 0.21 -18.60 9.01
C ASP A 174 1.60 -18.15 8.52
N PRO A 175 2.69 -18.83 8.91
CA PRO A 175 4.04 -18.43 8.53
C PRO A 175 4.31 -18.61 7.03
N GLN A 176 3.50 -19.42 6.33
CA GLN A 176 3.65 -19.67 4.89
C GLN A 176 3.01 -18.57 4.04
N ASP A 177 2.15 -17.74 4.61
CA ASP A 177 1.55 -16.63 3.90
C ASP A 177 2.45 -15.40 4.04
N PRO A 178 2.94 -14.83 2.92
CA PRO A 178 3.76 -13.62 2.97
C PRO A 178 2.94 -12.45 3.50
N LEU A 179 3.53 -11.69 4.42
CA LEU A 179 2.85 -10.56 5.06
C LEU A 179 3.80 -9.41 5.30
N TRP A 180 3.41 -8.24 4.86
CA TRP A 180 3.97 -6.96 5.26
C TRP A 180 2.87 -6.17 5.97
N LEU A 181 2.94 -6.06 7.28
CA LEU A 181 1.98 -5.32 8.07
C LEU A 181 2.53 -3.93 8.35
N ALA A 182 1.91 -2.91 7.79
CA ALA A 182 2.31 -1.52 7.96
C ALA A 182 1.39 -0.80 8.94
N LEU A 183 2.01 -0.09 9.86
CA LEU A 183 1.30 0.73 10.84
C LEU A 183 2.00 2.08 11.02
N PHE A 184 1.19 3.11 11.26
CA PHE A 184 1.60 4.45 11.61
C PHE A 184 1.17 4.71 13.07
N PRO A 185 2.10 4.62 14.05
CA PRO A 185 1.74 4.70 15.48
C PRO A 185 1.12 6.03 15.87
N GLU A 186 1.45 7.10 15.17
CA GLU A 186 0.89 8.43 15.40
C GLU A 186 -0.62 8.49 15.12
N GLY A 187 -1.12 7.59 14.29
CA GLY A 187 -2.53 7.46 13.96
C GLY A 187 -3.10 8.59 13.09
N THR A 188 -2.35 9.64 12.85
CA THR A 188 -2.71 10.77 11.98
C THR A 188 -1.45 11.35 11.36
N ASP A 189 -1.58 11.97 10.21
CA ASP A 189 -0.50 12.72 9.57
C ASP A 189 -0.23 14.05 10.30
N TYR A 190 0.99 14.51 10.20
CA TYR A 190 1.37 15.84 10.66
C TYR A 190 0.95 16.86 9.58
N THR A 191 -0.15 17.53 9.79
CA THR A 191 -0.56 18.73 9.04
C THR A 191 -0.12 20.00 9.74
#